data_9bc8caba29b056176095d4587a5ab442
#
_entry.id   9bc8caba29b056176095d4587a5ab442
#
_cell.length_a   1.000
_cell.length_b   1.000
_cell.length_c   1.000
_cell.angle_alpha   90.00
_cell.angle_beta   90.00
_cell.angle_gamma   90.00
#
_symmetry.space_group_name_H-M   'P 1'
#
loop_
_entity.id
_entity.type
_entity.pdbx_description
1 polymer ?
#
loop_
_entity_poly.entity_id
_entity_poly.type
_entity_poly.pdbx_seq_one_letter_code
_entity_poly.pdbx_strand_id
1 'polypeptide(L)'
;YLDGAEFVIWWERSVLKDSTPYGVRMPTSTEQILSPARYERGDAPLTVRFTTAGSDVLHEDTMGEMELRIVDGHLAGRDSRNESAVPYGWGGDRYRTIRTPDGPALVWYVVWDAGRDRDRWLGQGGQRLRALGRPGYRHTVEAVDLAGRAATRVIIAPDAWIGWNSPPGVGVVR
;
A
#
# COMPACT_ATOMS: atom_id res chain seq x y z
N TYR A 1 13.56 6.52 8.32
CA TYR A 1 13.94 5.28 9.01
C TYR A 1 14.79 5.69 10.20
N LEU A 2 14.25 5.60 11.39
CA LEU A 2 15.06 5.61 12.58
C LEU A 2 15.90 4.33 12.53
N ASP A 3 17.21 4.42 12.76
CA ASP A 3 17.96 3.19 13.00
C ASP A 3 17.41 2.49 14.25
N GLY A 4 17.78 1.24 14.47
CA GLY A 4 17.23 0.48 15.59
C GLY A 4 17.47 1.16 16.96
N ALA A 5 18.54 1.91 17.11
CA ALA A 5 18.84 2.65 18.34
C ALA A 5 17.99 3.91 18.47
N GLU A 6 17.77 4.64 17.37
CA GLU A 6 16.88 5.80 17.34
C GLU A 6 15.42 5.41 17.58
N PHE A 7 14.99 4.24 17.04
CA PHE A 7 13.65 3.69 17.31
C PHE A 7 13.49 3.34 18.80
N VAL A 8 14.46 2.69 19.41
CA VAL A 8 14.42 2.36 20.84
C VAL A 8 14.39 3.63 21.70
N ILE A 9 15.23 4.63 21.39
CA ILE A 9 15.24 5.91 22.10
C ILE A 9 13.91 6.65 21.91
N TRP A 10 13.36 6.65 20.70
CA TRP A 10 12.05 7.24 20.44
C TRP A 10 10.94 6.49 21.19
N TRP A 11 10.95 5.17 21.17
CA TRP A 11 10.03 4.32 21.89
C TRP A 11 10.11 4.58 23.41
N GLU A 12 11.32 4.56 23.99
CA GLU A 12 11.51 4.83 25.42
C GLU A 12 11.06 6.24 25.82
N ARG A 13 11.35 7.25 25.02
CA ARG A 13 10.96 8.64 25.29
C ARG A 13 9.47 8.89 25.08
N SER A 14 8.88 8.29 24.07
CA SER A 14 7.51 8.58 23.65
C SER A 14 6.48 7.65 24.30
N VAL A 15 6.85 6.42 24.60
CA VAL A 15 5.93 5.38 25.11
C VAL A 15 6.12 5.12 26.59
N LEU A 16 7.35 5.10 27.08
CA LEU A 16 7.63 4.75 28.48
C LEU A 16 7.69 5.96 29.43
N LYS A 17 8.03 7.16 28.94
CA LYS A 17 8.13 8.36 29.79
C LYS A 17 6.94 9.30 29.68
N ASP A 18 6.30 9.35 28.52
CA ASP A 18 5.02 9.99 28.33
C ASP A 18 4.00 8.90 28.11
N SER A 19 3.06 8.73 28.99
CA SER A 19 1.99 7.73 28.88
C SER A 19 1.05 7.99 27.70
N THR A 20 1.43 8.87 26.82
CA THR A 20 0.85 9.24 25.54
C THR A 20 1.91 9.15 24.44
N PRO A 21 1.56 8.91 23.20
CA PRO A 21 0.21 8.65 22.71
C PRO A 21 -0.18 7.18 22.74
N TYR A 22 0.76 6.24 22.70
CA TYR A 22 0.46 4.82 22.52
C TYR A 22 0.04 4.08 23.80
N GLY A 23 0.19 4.67 24.98
CA GLY A 23 -0.27 4.09 26.23
C GLY A 23 -1.79 4.10 26.41
N VAL A 24 -2.51 4.95 25.68
CA VAL A 24 -3.97 5.12 25.81
C VAL A 24 -4.71 4.49 24.63
N ARG A 25 -4.14 4.55 23.44
CA ARG A 25 -4.76 4.02 22.23
C ARG A 25 -3.68 3.47 21.30
N MET A 26 -3.78 2.19 20.96
CA MET A 26 -2.86 1.60 19.97
C MET A 26 -3.11 2.16 18.58
N PRO A 27 -2.06 2.46 17.81
CA PRO A 27 -2.20 2.79 16.40
C PRO A 27 -2.89 1.64 15.65
N THR A 28 -3.78 1.97 14.75
CA THR A 28 -4.52 0.99 13.93
C THR A 28 -3.92 0.82 12.53
N SER A 29 -2.90 1.63 12.20
CA SER A 29 -2.23 1.56 10.89
C SER A 29 -0.81 2.10 10.97
N THR A 30 0.03 1.69 10.01
CA THR A 30 1.38 2.25 9.84
C THR A 30 1.37 3.75 9.55
N GLU A 31 0.31 4.25 8.93
CA GLU A 31 0.10 5.68 8.69
C GLU A 31 0.06 6.51 9.99
N GLN A 32 -0.63 5.99 11.02
CA GLN A 32 -0.66 6.63 12.34
C GLN A 32 0.71 6.61 13.04
N ILE A 33 1.50 5.57 12.80
CA ILE A 33 2.88 5.48 13.31
C ILE A 33 3.77 6.50 12.61
N LEU A 34 3.61 6.67 11.31
CA LEU A 34 4.41 7.59 10.50
C LEU A 34 3.99 9.06 10.65
N SER A 35 2.77 9.33 11.15
CA SER A 35 2.21 10.67 11.29
C SER A 35 1.53 10.85 12.65
N PRO A 36 2.22 11.41 13.67
CA PRO A 36 1.62 11.72 14.96
C PRO A 36 0.33 12.54 14.84
N ALA A 37 0.27 13.50 13.91
CA ALA A 37 -0.92 14.31 13.69
C ALA A 37 -2.14 13.47 13.23
N ARG A 38 -1.95 12.44 12.45
CA ARG A 38 -3.02 11.49 12.06
C ARG A 38 -3.44 10.62 13.24
N TYR A 39 -2.47 10.17 14.03
CA TYR A 39 -2.76 9.44 15.25
C TYR A 39 -3.60 10.27 16.24
N GLU A 40 -3.22 11.53 16.48
CA GLU A 40 -3.96 12.43 17.37
C GLU A 40 -5.40 12.67 16.92
N ARG A 41 -5.62 12.87 15.62
CA ARG A 41 -6.97 13.01 15.04
C ARG A 41 -7.78 11.72 15.03
N GLY A 42 -7.13 10.58 15.25
CA GLY A 42 -7.77 9.28 15.13
C GLY A 42 -8.11 8.90 13.69
N ASP A 43 -7.37 9.44 12.73
CA ASP A 43 -7.57 9.09 11.32
C ASP A 43 -7.33 7.58 11.15
N ALA A 44 -8.34 6.88 10.66
CA ALA A 44 -8.24 5.46 10.35
C ALA A 44 -8.26 5.28 8.82
N PRO A 45 -7.44 4.37 8.29
CA PRO A 45 -7.49 4.07 6.87
C PRO A 45 -8.83 3.45 6.49
N LEU A 46 -9.18 3.59 5.24
CA LEU A 46 -10.34 2.93 4.66
C LEU A 46 -10.10 1.43 4.57
N THR A 47 -11.11 0.65 4.89
CA THR A 47 -11.07 -0.79 4.70
C THR A 47 -11.39 -1.12 3.24
N VAL A 48 -10.41 -1.67 2.52
CA VAL A 48 -10.59 -2.18 1.17
C VAL A 48 -10.76 -3.70 1.25
N ARG A 49 -11.78 -4.25 0.59
CA ARG A 49 -12.07 -5.69 0.60
C ARG A 49 -12.39 -6.17 -0.80
N PHE A 50 -11.87 -7.34 -1.19
CA PHE A 50 -12.31 -8.00 -2.41
C PHE A 50 -13.77 -8.42 -2.29
N THR A 51 -14.54 -8.17 -3.35
CA THR A 51 -15.99 -8.45 -3.38
C THR A 51 -16.32 -9.90 -3.72
N THR A 52 -15.36 -10.62 -4.26
CA THR A 52 -15.53 -12.03 -4.64
C THR A 52 -14.58 -12.92 -3.85
N ALA A 53 -15.10 -14.03 -3.33
CA ALA A 53 -14.27 -15.12 -2.85
C ALA A 53 -13.61 -15.81 -4.06
N GLY A 54 -12.37 -16.26 -3.90
CA GLY A 54 -11.65 -17.01 -4.93
C GLY A 54 -11.10 -18.31 -4.36
N SER A 55 -11.30 -19.42 -5.05
CA SER A 55 -10.74 -20.72 -4.66
C SER A 55 -9.21 -20.78 -4.77
N ASP A 56 -8.66 -19.93 -5.64
CA ASP A 56 -7.23 -19.95 -5.99
C ASP A 56 -6.43 -18.83 -5.32
N VAL A 57 -7.00 -18.22 -4.27
CA VAL A 57 -6.32 -17.20 -3.49
C VAL A 57 -5.18 -17.83 -2.68
N LEU A 58 -3.95 -17.40 -2.93
CA LEU A 58 -2.77 -17.83 -2.21
C LEU A 58 -2.55 -17.00 -0.94
N HIS A 59 -2.78 -15.69 -1.05
CA HIS A 59 -2.62 -14.75 0.04
C HIS A 59 -3.45 -13.50 -0.21
N GLU A 60 -3.93 -12.89 0.87
CA GLU A 60 -4.65 -11.63 0.82
C GLU A 60 -4.33 -10.81 2.07
N ASP A 61 -3.85 -9.57 1.89
CA ASP A 61 -3.50 -8.69 3.00
C ASP A 61 -3.52 -7.22 2.59
N THR A 62 -3.27 -6.35 3.55
CA THR A 62 -3.03 -4.92 3.41
C THR A 62 -1.53 -4.67 3.46
N MET A 63 -1.00 -3.90 2.52
CA MET A 63 0.41 -3.52 2.51
C MET A 63 0.68 -2.41 3.53
N GLY A 64 -0.14 -1.35 3.51
CA GLY A 64 0.03 -0.20 4.39
C GLY A 64 0.94 0.88 3.81
N GLU A 65 0.95 2.05 4.46
CA GLU A 65 1.73 3.19 3.99
C GLU A 65 3.24 2.96 4.09
N MET A 66 3.70 2.31 5.15
CA MET A 66 5.13 2.09 5.38
C MET A 66 5.71 1.18 4.29
N GLU A 67 5.07 0.06 4.03
CA GLU A 67 5.50 -0.89 3.00
C GLU A 67 5.42 -0.28 1.60
N LEU A 68 4.40 0.53 1.32
CA LEU A 68 4.32 1.28 0.06
C LEU A 68 5.54 2.19 -0.12
N ARG A 69 5.97 2.89 0.93
CA ARG A 69 7.17 3.74 0.90
C ARG A 69 8.45 2.94 0.67
N ILE A 70 8.55 1.75 1.29
CA ILE A 70 9.68 0.83 1.09
C ILE A 70 9.75 0.36 -0.37
N VAL A 71 8.61 -0.05 -0.92
CA VAL A 71 8.51 -0.46 -2.33
C VAL A 71 8.93 0.69 -3.26
N ASP A 72 8.40 1.89 -3.04
CA ASP A 72 8.76 3.06 -3.85
C ASP A 72 10.24 3.43 -3.74
N GLY A 73 10.81 3.36 -2.54
CA GLY A 73 12.23 3.57 -2.32
C GLY A 73 13.09 2.57 -3.09
N HIS A 74 12.74 1.29 -3.00
CA HIS A 74 13.42 0.22 -3.72
C HIS A 74 13.33 0.39 -5.24
N LEU A 75 12.14 0.68 -5.76
CA LEU A 75 11.93 0.96 -7.19
C LEU A 75 12.69 2.19 -7.69
N ALA A 76 12.97 3.14 -6.81
CA ALA A 76 13.75 4.33 -7.13
C ALA A 76 15.27 4.10 -7.07
N GLY A 77 15.72 2.91 -6.70
CA GLY A 77 17.14 2.62 -6.46
C GLY A 77 17.72 3.41 -5.28
N ARG A 78 16.89 3.82 -4.34
CA ARG A 78 17.30 4.61 -3.18
C ARG A 78 17.71 3.68 -2.05
N ASP A 79 18.79 4.02 -1.37
CA ASP A 79 19.10 3.37 -0.10
C ASP A 79 18.05 3.83 0.93
N SER A 80 17.35 2.88 1.53
CA SER A 80 16.28 3.11 2.50
C SER A 80 16.70 3.96 3.71
N ARG A 81 17.99 4.22 3.87
CA ARG A 81 18.55 5.01 4.97
C ARG A 81 18.51 6.52 4.77
N ASN A 82 18.27 7.01 3.56
CA ASN A 82 18.60 8.41 3.25
C ASN A 82 17.47 9.28 2.73
N GLU A 83 16.21 8.84 2.69
CA GLU A 83 15.17 9.71 2.17
C GLU A 83 13.83 9.57 2.88
N SER A 84 13.33 10.70 3.31
CA SER A 84 11.90 10.88 3.60
C SER A 84 11.11 10.49 2.34
N ALA A 85 10.60 9.27 2.34
CA ALA A 85 9.64 8.86 1.33
C ALA A 85 8.52 9.90 1.33
N VAL A 86 8.27 10.51 0.19
CA VAL A 86 7.23 11.54 0.05
C VAL A 86 5.91 10.92 0.50
N PRO A 87 5.23 11.48 1.51
CA PRO A 87 3.92 10.99 1.89
C PRO A 87 2.98 11.22 0.71
N TYR A 88 2.41 10.13 0.20
CA TYR A 88 1.51 10.21 -0.95
C TYR A 88 0.04 10.40 -0.57
N GLY A 89 -0.30 10.50 0.71
CA GLY A 89 -1.70 10.49 1.11
C GLY A 89 -2.34 9.13 0.84
N TRP A 90 -1.69 8.07 1.33
CA TRP A 90 -2.26 6.74 1.36
C TRP A 90 -3.50 6.72 2.26
N GLY A 91 -4.61 6.21 1.78
CA GLY A 91 -5.87 6.17 2.50
C GLY A 91 -6.37 4.76 2.77
N GLY A 92 -5.67 3.75 2.26
CA GLY A 92 -6.00 2.33 2.46
C GLY A 92 -5.65 1.50 1.25
N ASP A 93 -5.46 0.22 1.45
CA ASP A 93 -5.18 -0.70 0.35
C ASP A 93 -5.59 -2.14 0.64
N ARG A 94 -5.62 -2.96 -0.38
CA ARG A 94 -5.76 -4.40 -0.28
C ARG A 94 -5.11 -5.06 -1.47
N TYR A 95 -4.32 -6.10 -1.26
CA TYR A 95 -3.79 -6.92 -2.33
C TYR A 95 -4.18 -8.37 -2.17
N ARG A 96 -4.17 -9.08 -3.30
CA ARG A 96 -4.42 -10.51 -3.37
C ARG A 96 -3.45 -11.14 -4.34
N THR A 97 -2.84 -12.24 -3.94
CA THR A 97 -2.12 -13.12 -4.84
C THR A 97 -2.98 -14.33 -5.18
N ILE A 98 -2.99 -14.70 -6.46
CA ILE A 98 -3.86 -15.71 -7.02
C ILE A 98 -3.00 -16.76 -7.72
N ARG A 99 -3.29 -18.03 -7.49
CA ARG A 99 -2.66 -19.13 -8.21
C ARG A 99 -3.15 -19.14 -9.65
N THR A 100 -2.24 -19.23 -10.61
CA THR A 100 -2.55 -19.50 -12.02
C THR A 100 -1.65 -20.61 -12.55
N PRO A 101 -2.00 -21.24 -13.68
CA PRO A 101 -1.16 -22.31 -14.28
C PRO A 101 0.26 -21.84 -14.58
N ASP A 102 0.42 -20.58 -15.00
CA ASP A 102 1.69 -20.02 -15.47
C ASP A 102 2.45 -19.21 -14.39
N GLY A 103 2.01 -19.31 -13.14
CA GLY A 103 2.60 -18.62 -12.00
C GLY A 103 1.63 -17.68 -11.28
N PRO A 104 2.03 -17.06 -10.18
CA PRO A 104 1.13 -16.24 -9.37
C PRO A 104 0.76 -14.93 -10.07
N ALA A 105 -0.52 -14.54 -9.95
CA ALA A 105 -0.99 -13.20 -10.28
C ALA A 105 -1.13 -12.35 -9.01
N LEU A 106 -0.72 -11.09 -9.06
CA LEU A 106 -0.96 -10.08 -8.03
C LEU A 106 -2.01 -9.09 -8.54
N VAL A 107 -3.03 -8.83 -7.73
CA VAL A 107 -3.98 -7.73 -7.89
C VAL A 107 -3.95 -6.89 -6.63
N TRP A 108 -3.63 -5.61 -6.77
CA TRP A 108 -3.50 -4.68 -5.65
C TRP A 108 -4.24 -3.37 -5.93
N TYR A 109 -5.07 -2.96 -4.98
CA TYR A 109 -5.80 -1.70 -5.01
C TYR A 109 -5.32 -0.79 -3.90
N VAL A 110 -5.01 0.45 -4.23
CA VAL A 110 -4.65 1.50 -3.28
C VAL A 110 -5.64 2.64 -3.41
N VAL A 111 -6.22 3.06 -2.30
CA VAL A 111 -7.07 4.25 -2.21
C VAL A 111 -6.21 5.41 -1.72
N TRP A 112 -6.43 6.58 -2.27
CA TRP A 112 -5.68 7.80 -1.97
C TRP A 112 -6.57 8.83 -1.32
N ASP A 113 -6.01 9.66 -0.44
CA ASP A 113 -6.73 10.75 0.22
C ASP A 113 -7.28 11.77 -0.79
N ALA A 114 -6.53 12.01 -1.87
CA ALA A 114 -6.92 12.91 -2.94
C ALA A 114 -6.45 12.43 -4.32
N GLY A 115 -7.12 12.91 -5.38
CA GLY A 115 -6.74 12.59 -6.76
C GLY A 115 -5.31 13.00 -7.12
N ARG A 116 -4.85 14.15 -6.59
CA ARG A 116 -3.47 14.63 -6.78
C ARG A 116 -2.41 13.66 -6.21
N ASP A 117 -2.74 12.95 -5.14
CA ASP A 117 -1.84 12.00 -4.48
C ASP A 117 -1.71 10.74 -5.33
N ARG A 118 -2.85 10.24 -5.84
CA ARG A 118 -2.89 9.17 -6.84
C ARG A 118 -2.04 9.52 -8.07
N ASP A 119 -2.27 10.69 -8.65
CA ASP A 119 -1.63 11.10 -9.90
C ASP A 119 -0.12 11.28 -9.74
N ARG A 120 0.31 11.79 -8.59
CA ARG A 120 1.72 11.87 -8.21
C ARG A 120 2.35 10.48 -8.12
N TRP A 121 1.70 9.54 -7.42
CA TRP A 121 2.21 8.18 -7.31
C TRP A 121 2.25 7.47 -8.66
N LEU A 122 1.22 7.63 -9.51
CA LEU A 122 1.18 7.06 -10.86
C LEU A 122 2.35 7.56 -11.73
N GLY A 123 2.71 8.83 -11.61
CA GLY A 123 3.83 9.45 -12.34
C GLY A 123 5.21 9.04 -11.84
N GLN A 124 5.32 8.45 -10.66
CA GLN A 124 6.59 8.06 -10.02
C GLN A 124 6.65 6.55 -9.78
N GLY A 125 6.17 6.06 -8.65
CA GLY A 125 6.19 4.65 -8.27
C GLY A 125 5.46 3.76 -9.26
N GLY A 126 4.28 4.19 -9.69
CA GLY A 126 3.48 3.47 -10.69
C GLY A 126 4.17 3.33 -12.04
N GLN A 127 4.88 4.37 -12.49
CA GLN A 127 5.66 4.31 -13.73
C GLN A 127 6.81 3.32 -13.61
N ARG A 128 7.54 3.33 -12.48
CA ARG A 128 8.63 2.40 -12.22
C ARG A 128 8.13 0.96 -12.14
N LEU A 129 7.00 0.75 -11.50
CA LEU A 129 6.39 -0.58 -11.38
C LEU A 129 5.98 -1.16 -12.75
N ARG A 130 5.47 -0.31 -13.65
CA ARG A 130 5.19 -0.74 -15.05
C ARG A 130 6.46 -1.10 -15.80
N ALA A 131 7.57 -0.41 -15.52
CA ALA A 131 8.87 -0.63 -16.16
C ALA A 131 9.60 -1.88 -15.67
N LEU A 132 9.17 -2.47 -14.55
CA LEU A 132 9.68 -3.76 -14.07
C LEU A 132 9.26 -4.86 -15.04
N GLY A 133 10.06 -5.10 -16.05
CA GLY A 133 9.81 -6.20 -16.99
C GLY A 133 10.14 -7.57 -16.38
N ARG A 134 9.23 -8.53 -16.53
CA ARG A 134 9.48 -9.95 -16.29
C ARG A 134 9.01 -10.74 -17.50
N PRO A 135 9.87 -11.55 -18.14
CA PRO A 135 9.45 -12.37 -19.26
C PRO A 135 8.21 -13.22 -18.93
N GLY A 136 7.21 -13.22 -19.82
CA GLY A 136 5.95 -13.94 -19.64
C GLY A 136 4.97 -13.29 -18.65
N TYR A 137 5.26 -12.08 -18.17
CA TYR A 137 4.37 -11.33 -17.29
C TYR A 137 4.08 -9.94 -17.86
N ARG A 138 2.84 -9.52 -17.70
CA ARG A 138 2.41 -8.15 -17.95
C ARG A 138 2.19 -7.41 -16.63
N HIS A 139 2.57 -6.14 -16.61
CA HIS A 139 2.39 -5.22 -15.49
C HIS A 139 1.48 -4.07 -15.93
N THR A 140 0.38 -3.88 -15.24
CA THR A 140 -0.48 -2.70 -15.42
C THR A 140 -0.62 -1.92 -14.13
N VAL A 141 -0.64 -0.60 -14.25
CA VAL A 141 -0.90 0.31 -13.14
C VAL A 141 -1.82 1.39 -13.66
N GLU A 142 -3.03 1.45 -13.16
CA GLU A 142 -4.11 2.25 -13.72
C GLU A 142 -4.78 3.10 -12.65
N ALA A 143 -5.22 4.31 -13.06
CA ALA A 143 -6.16 5.08 -12.25
C ALA A 143 -7.53 4.44 -12.31
N VAL A 144 -8.15 4.24 -11.16
CA VAL A 144 -9.53 3.76 -11.05
C VAL A 144 -10.30 4.63 -10.06
N ASP A 145 -11.62 4.54 -10.10
CA ASP A 145 -12.50 5.09 -9.09
C ASP A 145 -13.11 3.94 -8.26
N LEU A 146 -13.08 4.09 -6.95
CA LEU A 146 -13.70 3.15 -6.04
C LEU A 146 -14.72 3.90 -5.16
N ALA A 147 -15.97 3.85 -5.55
CA ALA A 147 -17.07 4.52 -4.86
C ALA A 147 -16.83 6.04 -4.67
N GLY A 148 -16.42 6.74 -5.72
CA GLY A 148 -16.13 8.17 -5.73
C GLY A 148 -14.77 8.55 -5.15
N ARG A 149 -13.89 7.58 -4.91
CA ARG A 149 -12.56 7.80 -4.35
C ARG A 149 -11.48 7.55 -5.38
N ALA A 150 -10.49 8.44 -5.38
CA ALA A 150 -9.30 8.27 -6.20
C ALA A 150 -8.55 7.00 -5.77
N ALA A 151 -8.35 6.08 -6.69
CA ALA A 151 -7.65 4.84 -6.41
C ALA A 151 -6.74 4.43 -7.57
N THR A 152 -5.83 3.51 -7.31
CA THR A 152 -5.04 2.84 -8.33
C THR A 152 -5.28 1.34 -8.25
N ARG A 153 -5.24 0.70 -9.42
CA ARG A 153 -5.18 -0.75 -9.56
C ARG A 153 -3.85 -1.15 -10.15
N VAL A 154 -3.15 -2.05 -9.48
CA VAL A 154 -1.93 -2.69 -9.97
C VAL A 154 -2.26 -4.15 -10.25
N ILE A 155 -1.89 -4.63 -11.44
CA ILE A 155 -1.94 -6.05 -11.78
C ILE A 155 -0.57 -6.45 -12.31
N ILE A 156 -0.02 -7.52 -11.74
CA ILE A 156 1.20 -8.17 -12.21
C ILE A 156 0.84 -9.65 -12.35
N ALA A 157 0.75 -10.13 -13.57
CA ALA A 157 0.28 -11.48 -13.82
C ALA A 157 0.89 -12.06 -15.09
N PRO A 158 0.90 -13.40 -15.24
CA PRO A 158 1.26 -14.04 -16.50
C PRO A 158 0.45 -13.51 -17.67
N ASP A 159 1.06 -13.42 -18.84
CA ASP A 159 0.41 -12.90 -20.06
C ASP A 159 -0.87 -13.64 -20.41
N ALA A 160 -0.90 -14.96 -20.18
CA ALA A 160 -2.04 -15.83 -20.44
C ALA A 160 -3.12 -15.81 -19.34
N TRP A 161 -2.95 -15.00 -18.28
CA TRP A 161 -3.93 -14.99 -17.19
C TRP A 161 -5.31 -14.50 -17.67
N ILE A 162 -6.33 -15.33 -17.47
CA ILE A 162 -7.71 -15.05 -17.91
C ILE A 162 -8.33 -13.85 -17.18
N GLY A 163 -7.85 -13.54 -15.98
CA GLY A 163 -8.32 -12.41 -15.15
C GLY A 163 -7.98 -11.02 -15.70
N TRP A 164 -7.17 -10.92 -16.77
CA TRP A 164 -6.91 -9.64 -17.44
C TRP A 164 -8.19 -8.94 -17.94
N ASN A 165 -9.16 -9.72 -18.41
CA ASN A 165 -10.41 -9.18 -18.94
C ASN A 165 -11.43 -8.87 -17.84
N SER A 166 -11.30 -9.48 -16.67
CA SER A 166 -12.21 -9.28 -15.53
C SER A 166 -11.46 -9.49 -14.20
N PRO A 167 -10.59 -8.58 -13.83
CA PRO A 167 -9.85 -8.70 -12.58
C PRO A 167 -10.79 -8.64 -11.38
N PRO A 168 -10.45 -9.32 -10.26
CA PRO A 168 -11.23 -9.26 -9.03
C PRO A 168 -11.46 -7.80 -8.59
N GLY A 169 -12.72 -7.45 -8.39
CA GLY A 169 -13.10 -6.12 -7.91
C GLY A 169 -13.03 -6.00 -6.38
N VAL A 170 -12.99 -4.77 -5.88
CA VAL A 170 -13.01 -4.45 -4.45
C VAL A 170 -14.13 -3.48 -4.10
N GLY A 171 -14.57 -3.54 -2.85
CA GLY A 171 -15.39 -2.52 -2.21
C GLY A 171 -14.57 -1.76 -1.16
N VAL A 172 -15.01 -0.54 -0.86
CA VAL A 172 -14.43 0.32 0.18
C VAL A 172 -15.46 0.54 1.26
N VAL A 173 -15.05 0.31 2.50
CA VAL A 173 -15.89 0.50 3.69
C VAL A 173 -15.16 1.42 4.67
N ARG A 174 -15.90 2.26 5.36
CA ARG A 174 -15.38 3.05 6.48
C ARG A 174 -15.36 2.26 7.77
#